data_93da338c7a022ad2216f79a05744edff
#
_entry.id   93da338c7a022ad2216f79a05744edff
#
_cell.length_a   1.000
_cell.length_b   1.000
_cell.length_c   1.000
_cell.angle_alpha   90.00
_cell.angle_beta   90.00
_cell.angle_gamma   90.00
#
_symmetry.space_group_name_H-M   'P 1'
#
loop_
_entity.id
_entity.type
_entity.pdbx_description
1 polymer ?
#
loop_
_entity_poly.entity_id
_entity_poly.type
_entity_poly.pdbx_seq_one_letter_code
_entity_poly.pdbx_strand_id
1 'polypeptide(L)'
;VRLVGSEMCIRDRSPQELDRIVQESALDGHLPAHTAQVVQRSLQFGNLSAEDIMTPRSRIETISADAVARELLERAEETGISRFPVVSGDLDSTLGIVHVKDAFPVPLDKLSTVTMRDLMKPLPRLPDSLDADTVLTTIRASGQQSALVIDEYGGAAGLITVEDIIEEILGDVRDEHDASMLDVLKRGSSWDCSGQLRRDEVVSATTYLFPDNQSFDTLGGLIMWKLGRIPEEGDELDLPCETQMLEDSPDIQWHCRITHMDGRRIDRVLLTPRHPVSSSSSEEKQ
;
A
#
# COMPACT_ATOMS: atom_id res chain seq x y z
N VAL A 1 -53.30 2.95 23.60
CA VAL A 1 -52.37 1.89 23.20
C VAL A 1 -50.96 2.46 23.31
N ARG A 2 -50.23 1.98 24.30
CA ARG A 2 -48.89 2.44 24.69
C ARG A 2 -47.88 1.64 23.87
N LEU A 3 -47.18 2.25 22.96
CA LEU A 3 -45.99 1.68 22.30
C LEU A 3 -44.83 1.79 23.30
N VAL A 4 -44.60 0.70 24.05
CA VAL A 4 -43.37 0.46 24.80
C VAL A 4 -42.58 -0.58 24.02
N GLY A 5 -41.41 -0.22 23.58
CA GLY A 5 -40.47 -1.21 23.02
C GLY A 5 -39.73 -0.76 21.78
N SER A 6 -38.74 0.11 21.90
CA SER A 6 -37.68 0.23 20.91
C SER A 6 -36.39 0.90 21.42
N GLU A 7 -36.17 0.98 22.72
CA GLU A 7 -34.91 1.54 23.25
C GLU A 7 -33.90 0.50 23.76
N MET A 8 -34.09 -0.79 23.48
CA MET A 8 -33.33 -1.85 24.15
C MET A 8 -32.29 -2.57 23.24
N CYS A 9 -31.87 -2.00 22.15
CA CYS A 9 -30.97 -2.77 21.23
C CYS A 9 -29.62 -2.12 20.86
N ILE A 10 -29.24 -1.01 21.47
CA ILE A 10 -27.99 -0.32 21.04
C ILE A 10 -26.83 -0.49 22.04
N ARG A 11 -27.07 -1.02 23.24
CA ARG A 11 -26.07 -1.01 24.33
C ARG A 11 -25.23 -2.27 24.52
N ASP A 12 -25.56 -3.39 23.87
CA ASP A 12 -24.89 -4.69 24.11
C ASP A 12 -24.49 -5.43 22.81
N ARG A 13 -24.12 -4.72 21.76
CA ARG A 13 -23.62 -5.41 20.57
C ARG A 13 -22.13 -5.67 20.71
N SER A 14 -21.73 -6.92 20.54
CA SER A 14 -20.33 -7.30 20.52
C SER A 14 -19.65 -6.76 19.26
N PRO A 15 -18.31 -6.57 19.26
CA PRO A 15 -17.55 -6.20 18.05
C PRO A 15 -17.85 -7.12 16.86
N GLN A 16 -18.09 -8.43 17.12
CA GLN A 16 -18.43 -9.42 16.10
C GLN A 16 -19.81 -9.17 15.46
N GLU A 17 -20.80 -8.72 16.25
CA GLU A 17 -22.11 -8.34 15.71
C GLU A 17 -22.03 -7.06 14.88
N LEU A 18 -21.18 -6.10 15.28
CA LEU A 18 -20.94 -4.89 14.50
C LEU A 18 -20.27 -5.22 13.17
N ASP A 19 -19.25 -6.08 13.18
CA ASP A 19 -18.58 -6.54 11.98
C ASP A 19 -19.56 -7.16 10.97
N ARG A 20 -20.45 -8.04 11.46
CA ARG A 20 -21.47 -8.65 10.61
C ARG A 20 -22.44 -7.64 10.00
N ILE A 21 -22.89 -6.63 10.77
CA ILE A 21 -23.79 -5.58 10.26
C ILE A 21 -23.09 -4.75 9.18
N VAL A 22 -21.80 -4.46 9.36
CA VAL A 22 -20.98 -3.73 8.37
C VAL A 22 -20.88 -4.54 7.08
N GLN A 23 -20.63 -5.86 7.18
CA GLN A 23 -20.58 -6.75 6.03
C GLN A 23 -21.92 -6.80 5.28
N GLU A 24 -23.03 -7.02 6.01
CA GLU A 24 -24.38 -7.04 5.42
C GLU A 24 -24.69 -5.71 4.72
N SER A 25 -24.35 -4.56 5.34
CA SER A 25 -24.56 -3.24 4.72
C SER A 25 -23.70 -3.02 3.45
N ALA A 26 -22.50 -3.59 3.39
CA ALA A 26 -21.67 -3.51 2.21
C ALA A 26 -22.21 -4.39 1.07
N LEU A 27 -22.68 -5.61 1.38
CA LEU A 27 -23.30 -6.52 0.41
C LEU A 27 -24.59 -5.95 -0.18
N ASP A 28 -25.38 -5.23 0.64
CA ASP A 28 -26.63 -4.58 0.21
C ASP A 28 -26.38 -3.25 -0.53
N GLY A 29 -25.13 -2.83 -0.71
CA GLY A 29 -24.76 -1.60 -1.39
C GLY A 29 -25.07 -0.32 -0.62
N HIS A 30 -25.39 -0.42 0.68
CA HIS A 30 -25.67 0.73 1.54
C HIS A 30 -24.38 1.37 2.12
N LEU A 31 -23.28 0.63 2.12
CA LEU A 31 -21.97 1.08 2.57
C LEU A 31 -20.93 0.78 1.49
N PRO A 32 -20.12 1.77 1.07
CA PRO A 32 -19.01 1.53 0.16
C PRO A 32 -18.05 0.46 0.72
N ALA A 33 -17.55 -0.44 -0.13
CA ALA A 33 -16.70 -1.55 0.28
C ALA A 33 -15.47 -1.10 1.07
N HIS A 34 -14.80 -0.03 0.60
CA HIS A 34 -13.65 0.57 1.29
C HIS A 34 -14.02 1.05 2.71
N THR A 35 -15.14 1.77 2.87
CA THR A 35 -15.59 2.24 4.18
C THR A 35 -15.89 1.06 5.11
N ALA A 36 -16.48 -0.01 4.59
CA ALA A 36 -16.72 -1.23 5.35
C ALA A 36 -15.41 -1.85 5.85
N GLN A 37 -14.39 -1.94 5.00
CA GLN A 37 -13.07 -2.45 5.36
C GLN A 37 -12.40 -1.63 6.46
N VAL A 38 -12.42 -0.29 6.37
CA VAL A 38 -11.86 0.59 7.40
C VAL A 38 -12.56 0.38 8.74
N VAL A 39 -13.90 0.27 8.75
CA VAL A 39 -14.65 0.01 9.99
C VAL A 39 -14.30 -1.35 10.57
N GLN A 40 -14.21 -2.40 9.74
CA GLN A 40 -13.83 -3.74 10.19
C GLN A 40 -12.42 -3.77 10.78
N ARG A 41 -11.42 -3.19 10.11
CA ARG A 41 -10.05 -3.08 10.62
C ARG A 41 -9.99 -2.29 11.93
N SER A 42 -10.75 -1.19 12.03
CA SER A 42 -10.83 -0.42 13.27
C SER A 42 -11.40 -1.23 14.44
N LEU A 43 -12.38 -2.12 14.19
CA LEU A 43 -12.93 -3.02 15.22
C LEU A 43 -11.94 -4.11 15.63
N GLN A 44 -11.05 -4.53 14.73
CA GLN A 44 -10.02 -5.55 14.97
C GLN A 44 -8.76 -4.96 15.61
N PHE A 45 -8.48 -3.68 15.36
CA PHE A 45 -7.27 -2.99 15.81
C PHE A 45 -7.04 -3.10 17.33
N GLY A 46 -8.10 -3.00 18.12
CA GLY A 46 -8.01 -3.15 19.58
C GLY A 46 -7.61 -4.55 20.07
N ASN A 47 -7.58 -5.55 19.17
CA ASN A 47 -7.16 -6.91 19.51
C ASN A 47 -5.68 -7.18 19.09
N LEU A 48 -5.04 -6.24 18.41
CA LEU A 48 -3.64 -6.35 17.97
C LEU A 48 -2.70 -5.95 19.11
N SER A 49 -1.56 -6.62 19.16
CA SER A 49 -0.42 -6.30 20.03
C SER A 49 0.65 -5.50 19.27
N ALA A 50 1.61 -4.96 20.00
CA ALA A 50 2.78 -4.31 19.41
C ALA A 50 3.58 -5.27 18.49
N GLU A 51 3.65 -6.57 18.83
CA GLU A 51 4.29 -7.60 18.02
C GLU A 51 3.62 -7.76 16.65
N ASP A 52 2.28 -7.68 16.60
CA ASP A 52 1.51 -7.85 15.37
C ASP A 52 1.73 -6.71 14.36
N ILE A 53 2.04 -5.49 14.87
CA ILE A 53 2.13 -4.26 14.06
C ILE A 53 3.58 -3.91 13.72
N MET A 54 4.55 -4.32 14.56
CA MET A 54 5.93 -3.86 14.44
C MET A 54 6.61 -4.30 13.15
N THR A 55 7.51 -3.45 12.65
CA THR A 55 8.57 -3.89 11.75
C THR A 55 9.56 -4.74 12.55
N PRO A 56 9.72 -6.05 12.22
CA PRO A 56 10.59 -6.94 12.98
C PRO A 56 12.08 -6.56 12.86
N ARG A 57 12.86 -6.89 13.89
CA ARG A 57 14.29 -6.53 14.00
C ARG A 57 15.15 -6.87 12.77
N SER A 58 14.79 -7.93 12.05
CA SER A 58 15.52 -8.38 10.85
C SER A 58 15.35 -7.45 9.63
N ARG A 59 14.37 -6.54 9.65
CA ARG A 59 14.08 -5.59 8.58
C ARG A 59 14.39 -4.14 8.97
N ILE A 60 14.89 -3.90 10.18
CA ILE A 60 15.19 -2.56 10.65
C ILE A 60 16.58 -2.14 10.19
N GLU A 61 16.63 -1.05 9.45
CA GLU A 61 17.88 -0.36 9.13
C GLU A 61 18.28 0.55 10.29
N THR A 62 19.52 0.42 10.73
CA THR A 62 20.07 1.20 11.85
C THR A 62 21.22 2.08 11.40
N ILE A 63 21.57 3.07 12.21
CA ILE A 63 22.74 3.92 11.99
C ILE A 63 23.60 3.97 13.25
N SER A 64 24.92 3.96 13.08
CA SER A 64 25.86 4.06 14.21
C SER A 64 25.73 5.42 14.91
N ALA A 65 25.84 5.43 16.23
CA ALA A 65 25.86 6.67 17.01
C ALA A 65 27.03 7.59 16.65
N ASP A 66 28.12 7.03 16.14
CA ASP A 66 29.34 7.77 15.76
C ASP A 66 29.34 8.13 14.27
N ALA A 67 28.34 7.68 13.47
CA ALA A 67 28.15 8.09 12.10
C ALA A 67 27.86 9.59 12.00
N VAL A 68 28.23 10.22 10.87
CA VAL A 68 28.06 11.65 10.66
C VAL A 68 26.81 11.98 9.85
N ALA A 69 26.35 13.23 9.91
CA ALA A 69 25.13 13.65 9.24
C ALA A 69 25.13 13.41 7.72
N ARG A 70 26.30 13.41 7.06
CA ARG A 70 26.45 13.04 5.65
C ARG A 70 26.05 11.59 5.39
N GLU A 71 26.51 10.66 6.23
CA GLU A 71 26.18 9.24 6.11
C GLU A 71 24.68 8.97 6.30
N LEU A 72 24.00 9.75 7.16
CA LEU A 72 22.55 9.68 7.31
C LEU A 72 21.83 10.02 6.01
N LEU A 73 22.26 11.10 5.31
CA LEU A 73 21.67 11.51 4.05
C LEU A 73 21.89 10.48 2.93
N GLU A 74 23.12 9.97 2.82
CA GLU A 74 23.49 8.93 1.86
C GLU A 74 22.67 7.66 2.09
N ARG A 75 22.57 7.21 3.33
CA ARG A 75 21.80 6.01 3.69
C ARG A 75 20.31 6.17 3.46
N ALA A 76 19.76 7.37 3.71
CA ALA A 76 18.36 7.67 3.42
C ALA A 76 18.07 7.67 1.91
N GLU A 77 19.01 8.13 1.08
CA GLU A 77 18.89 8.08 -0.39
C GLU A 77 18.98 6.65 -0.91
N GLU A 78 19.88 5.83 -0.37
CA GLU A 78 20.06 4.42 -0.78
C GLU A 78 18.87 3.53 -0.40
N THR A 79 18.31 3.72 0.81
CA THR A 79 17.28 2.82 1.36
C THR A 79 15.85 3.34 1.18
N GLY A 80 15.66 4.63 0.91
CA GLY A 80 14.36 5.29 0.90
C GLY A 80 13.77 5.48 2.31
N ILE A 81 14.49 5.11 3.37
CA ILE A 81 14.01 5.16 4.76
C ILE A 81 14.28 6.54 5.34
N SER A 82 13.31 7.07 6.08
CA SER A 82 13.41 8.41 6.67
C SER A 82 13.84 8.42 8.14
N ARG A 83 13.66 7.33 8.88
CA ARG A 83 13.93 7.23 10.32
C ARG A 83 14.82 6.04 10.62
N PHE A 84 15.88 6.28 11.38
CA PHE A 84 16.87 5.27 11.72
C PHE A 84 17.06 5.21 13.23
N PRO A 85 16.89 4.04 13.87
CA PRO A 85 17.40 3.82 15.24
C PRO A 85 18.90 4.05 15.28
N VAL A 86 19.34 4.84 16.26
CA VAL A 86 20.75 5.14 16.52
C VAL A 86 21.28 4.13 17.51
N VAL A 87 22.27 3.36 17.11
CA VAL A 87 22.79 2.23 17.92
C VAL A 87 24.25 2.39 18.28
N SER A 88 24.64 1.73 19.38
CA SER A 88 26.05 1.57 19.79
C SER A 88 26.40 0.08 19.68
N GLY A 89 26.59 -0.42 18.47
CA GLY A 89 26.81 -1.81 18.14
C GLY A 89 25.60 -2.45 17.46
N ASP A 90 24.71 -3.05 18.23
CA ASP A 90 23.52 -3.74 17.75
C ASP A 90 22.21 -3.00 18.10
N LEU A 91 21.06 -3.54 17.66
CA LEU A 91 19.74 -2.96 17.88
C LEU A 91 19.35 -2.98 19.38
N ASP A 92 19.84 -3.95 20.16
CA ASP A 92 19.58 -4.04 21.61
C ASP A 92 20.20 -2.85 22.34
N SER A 93 21.29 -2.31 21.79
CA SER A 93 22.02 -1.12 22.27
C SER A 93 21.54 0.18 21.64
N THR A 94 20.24 0.29 21.32
CA THR A 94 19.61 1.50 20.76
C THR A 94 19.65 2.63 21.77
N LEU A 95 20.23 3.77 21.37
CA LEU A 95 20.36 5.00 22.15
C LEU A 95 19.23 5.99 21.91
N GLY A 96 18.67 6.01 20.70
CA GLY A 96 17.65 6.93 20.29
C GLY A 96 17.24 6.71 18.83
N ILE A 97 16.60 7.70 18.23
CA ILE A 97 16.19 7.71 16.83
C ILE A 97 16.58 9.03 16.18
N VAL A 98 16.94 8.99 14.89
CA VAL A 98 17.19 10.16 14.06
C VAL A 98 16.31 10.12 12.83
N HIS A 99 15.79 11.28 12.41
CA HIS A 99 15.06 11.43 11.17
C HIS A 99 15.93 12.17 10.15
N VAL A 100 15.89 11.79 8.88
CA VAL A 100 16.68 12.43 7.80
C VAL A 100 16.53 13.96 7.80
N LYS A 101 15.34 14.50 8.11
CA LYS A 101 15.11 15.95 8.23
C LYS A 101 15.92 16.64 9.32
N ASP A 102 16.39 15.90 10.33
CA ASP A 102 17.19 16.47 11.42
C ASP A 102 18.60 16.84 10.94
N ALA A 103 19.04 16.31 9.79
CA ALA A 103 20.29 16.71 9.14
C ALA A 103 20.16 17.99 8.27
N PHE A 104 18.95 18.37 7.84
CA PHE A 104 18.77 19.52 6.93
C PHE A 104 19.21 20.87 7.54
N PRO A 105 19.04 21.16 8.84
CA PRO A 105 19.53 22.38 9.46
C PRO A 105 21.05 22.42 9.64
N VAL A 106 21.76 21.27 9.45
CA VAL A 106 23.21 21.18 9.65
C VAL A 106 23.92 21.88 8.47
N PRO A 107 24.82 22.86 8.73
CA PRO A 107 25.60 23.52 7.70
C PRO A 107 26.43 22.52 6.88
N LEU A 108 26.58 22.74 5.57
CA LEU A 108 27.27 21.83 4.64
C LEU A 108 28.71 21.51 5.06
N ASP A 109 29.42 22.49 5.63
CA ASP A 109 30.79 22.33 6.16
C ASP A 109 30.86 21.49 7.43
N LYS A 110 29.72 21.29 8.12
CA LYS A 110 29.59 20.50 9.35
C LYS A 110 28.98 19.12 9.15
N LEU A 111 28.47 18.77 7.97
CA LEU A 111 27.88 17.48 7.68
C LEU A 111 28.83 16.30 7.95
N SER A 112 30.14 16.52 7.87
CA SER A 112 31.17 15.50 8.13
C SER A 112 31.68 15.50 9.56
N THR A 113 31.12 16.31 10.48
CA THR A 113 31.58 16.40 11.87
C THR A 113 30.47 16.24 12.90
N VAL A 114 29.22 16.59 12.54
CA VAL A 114 28.05 16.41 13.43
C VAL A 114 27.68 14.94 13.43
N THR A 115 27.64 14.33 14.60
CA THR A 115 27.36 12.90 14.76
C THR A 115 25.88 12.61 15.02
N MET A 116 25.48 11.34 14.90
CA MET A 116 24.13 10.91 15.25
C MET A 116 23.81 11.10 16.73
N ARG A 117 24.82 11.04 17.61
CA ARG A 117 24.67 11.39 19.04
C ARG A 117 24.17 12.81 19.25
N ASP A 118 24.58 13.74 18.39
CA ASP A 118 24.20 15.17 18.49
C ASP A 118 22.79 15.43 17.96
N LEU A 119 22.30 14.60 17.02
CA LEU A 119 21.03 14.76 16.32
C LEU A 119 19.90 13.88 16.84
N MET A 120 20.25 12.75 17.48
CA MET A 120 19.26 11.78 17.93
C MET A 120 18.30 12.34 18.97
N LYS A 121 17.08 11.81 18.93
CA LYS A 121 16.02 12.06 19.90
C LYS A 121 15.76 10.82 20.74
N PRO A 122 15.20 10.96 21.94
CA PRO A 122 14.78 9.82 22.75
C PRO A 122 13.79 8.94 21.97
N LEU A 123 13.93 7.63 22.11
CA LEU A 123 13.02 6.64 21.53
C LEU A 123 12.33 5.89 22.68
N PRO A 124 10.98 5.99 22.84
CA PRO A 124 10.25 5.25 23.84
C PRO A 124 10.39 3.74 23.60
N ARG A 125 10.39 2.95 24.68
CA ARG A 125 10.46 1.50 24.65
C ARG A 125 9.16 0.92 25.16
N LEU A 126 8.58 -0.04 24.42
CA LEU A 126 7.29 -0.65 24.69
C LEU A 126 7.45 -2.18 24.70
N PRO A 127 6.76 -2.89 25.59
CA PRO A 127 6.72 -4.36 25.51
C PRO A 127 5.95 -4.81 24.26
N ASP A 128 6.34 -5.94 23.70
CA ASP A 128 5.75 -6.57 22.50
C ASP A 128 4.28 -6.97 22.71
N SER A 129 3.90 -7.32 23.92
CA SER A 129 2.54 -7.71 24.33
C SER A 129 1.59 -6.52 24.58
N LEU A 130 2.04 -5.28 24.39
CA LEU A 130 1.22 -4.10 24.64
C LEU A 130 0.14 -3.93 23.56
N ASP A 131 -1.11 -3.64 23.96
CA ASP A 131 -2.23 -3.40 23.05
C ASP A 131 -1.98 -2.23 22.11
N ALA A 132 -2.39 -2.34 20.86
CA ALA A 132 -2.22 -1.34 19.81
C ALA A 132 -2.73 0.06 20.18
N ASP A 133 -3.89 0.15 20.86
CA ASP A 133 -4.44 1.42 21.35
C ASP A 133 -3.52 2.09 22.37
N THR A 134 -2.93 1.29 23.27
CA THR A 134 -1.99 1.77 24.27
C THR A 134 -0.66 2.16 23.64
N VAL A 135 -0.20 1.42 22.62
CA VAL A 135 0.97 1.78 21.81
C VAL A 135 0.79 3.16 21.18
N LEU A 136 -0.34 3.39 20.48
CA LEU A 136 -0.64 4.68 19.84
C LEU A 136 -0.66 5.82 20.86
N THR A 137 -1.34 5.62 21.99
CA THR A 137 -1.44 6.62 23.06
C THR A 137 -0.07 6.95 23.63
N THR A 138 0.79 5.96 23.87
CA THR A 138 2.13 6.14 24.43
C THR A 138 3.07 6.86 23.47
N ILE A 139 3.06 6.49 22.17
CA ILE A 139 3.84 7.18 21.14
C ILE A 139 3.42 8.64 21.06
N ARG A 140 2.12 8.94 21.03
CA ARG A 140 1.61 10.32 20.99
C ARG A 140 1.99 11.11 22.23
N ALA A 141 1.90 10.53 23.41
CA ALA A 141 2.25 11.19 24.68
C ALA A 141 3.74 11.51 24.78
N SER A 142 4.61 10.72 24.15
CA SER A 142 6.06 10.96 24.12
C SER A 142 6.46 12.11 23.19
N GLY A 143 5.56 12.61 22.34
CA GLY A 143 5.88 13.58 21.29
C GLY A 143 6.75 13.03 20.15
N GLN A 144 6.95 11.72 20.13
CA GLN A 144 7.66 11.01 19.07
C GLN A 144 6.69 10.38 18.07
N GLN A 145 7.20 9.89 16.95
CA GLN A 145 6.42 9.18 15.93
C GLN A 145 6.80 7.70 15.82
N SER A 146 7.63 7.22 16.74
CA SER A 146 8.13 5.85 16.72
C SER A 146 8.41 5.36 18.13
N ALA A 147 8.42 4.04 18.31
CA ALA A 147 8.82 3.38 19.56
C ALA A 147 9.59 2.09 19.24
N LEU A 148 10.55 1.75 20.10
CA LEU A 148 11.26 0.46 20.07
C LEU A 148 10.43 -0.57 20.83
N VAL A 149 10.16 -1.70 20.20
CA VAL A 149 9.50 -2.84 20.84
C VAL A 149 10.52 -3.75 21.49
N ILE A 150 10.24 -4.15 22.71
CA ILE A 150 11.14 -4.94 23.57
C ILE A 150 10.47 -6.26 23.90
N ASP A 151 11.19 -7.36 23.71
CA ASP A 151 10.77 -8.69 24.11
C ASP A 151 10.83 -8.92 25.63
N GLU A 152 10.37 -10.09 26.09
CA GLU A 152 10.38 -10.49 27.52
C GLU A 152 11.77 -10.67 28.11
N TYR A 153 12.82 -10.73 27.28
CA TYR A 153 14.21 -10.85 27.71
C TYR A 153 14.92 -9.49 27.75
N GLY A 154 14.24 -8.41 27.32
CA GLY A 154 14.78 -7.06 27.26
C GLY A 154 15.54 -6.76 25.97
N GLY A 155 15.50 -7.66 24.98
CA GLY A 155 16.04 -7.46 23.63
C GLY A 155 15.11 -6.64 22.76
N ALA A 156 15.65 -5.99 21.74
CA ALA A 156 14.86 -5.27 20.76
C ALA A 156 14.19 -6.26 19.78
N ALA A 157 12.87 -6.38 19.85
CA ALA A 157 12.05 -7.22 18.98
C ALA A 157 11.75 -6.53 17.65
N GLY A 158 11.46 -5.22 17.69
CA GLY A 158 11.04 -4.47 16.50
C GLY A 158 11.00 -2.97 16.71
N LEU A 159 10.49 -2.27 15.70
CA LEU A 159 10.20 -0.83 15.70
C LEU A 159 8.77 -0.63 15.24
N ILE A 160 8.02 0.25 15.91
CA ILE A 160 6.70 0.69 15.49
C ILE A 160 6.75 2.18 15.16
N THR A 161 6.13 2.57 14.07
CA THR A 161 5.90 3.96 13.72
C THR A 161 4.40 4.28 13.76
N VAL A 162 4.04 5.57 13.81
CA VAL A 162 2.63 5.98 13.71
C VAL A 162 2.07 5.61 12.34
N GLU A 163 2.91 5.60 11.33
CA GLU A 163 2.57 5.20 9.97
C GLU A 163 2.11 3.74 9.93
N ASP A 164 2.83 2.80 10.57
CA ASP A 164 2.46 1.38 10.67
C ASP A 164 1.07 1.21 11.32
N ILE A 165 0.81 1.96 12.40
CA ILE A 165 -0.48 1.94 13.09
C ILE A 165 -1.62 2.45 12.20
N ILE A 166 -1.37 3.49 11.42
CA ILE A 166 -2.35 4.05 10.48
C ILE A 166 -2.63 3.05 9.38
N GLU A 167 -1.59 2.37 8.88
CA GLU A 167 -1.72 1.33 7.86
C GLU A 167 -2.59 0.16 8.33
N GLU A 168 -2.47 -0.28 9.60
CA GLU A 168 -3.33 -1.32 10.16
C GLU A 168 -4.81 -0.91 10.20
N ILE A 169 -5.13 0.35 10.42
CA ILE A 169 -6.51 0.85 10.48
C ILE A 169 -7.08 1.12 9.09
N LEU A 170 -6.34 1.85 8.27
CA LEU A 170 -6.81 2.29 6.95
C LEU A 170 -6.53 1.25 5.86
N GLY A 171 -5.58 0.36 6.09
CA GLY A 171 -5.00 -0.51 5.08
C GLY A 171 -3.97 0.25 4.25
N ASP A 172 -3.50 -0.39 3.20
CA ASP A 172 -2.81 0.36 2.15
C ASP A 172 -3.71 1.54 1.77
N VAL A 173 -3.36 2.73 2.27
CA VAL A 173 -4.05 3.98 1.91
C VAL A 173 -3.68 4.28 0.48
N ARG A 174 -4.22 3.46 -0.42
CA ARG A 174 -4.38 3.88 -1.80
C ARG A 174 -5.65 4.73 -1.80
N ASP A 175 -5.46 6.02 -1.88
CA ASP A 175 -6.54 6.96 -2.10
C ASP A 175 -7.33 6.47 -3.32
N GLU A 176 -8.66 6.44 -3.26
CA GLU A 176 -9.51 6.12 -4.41
C GLU A 176 -9.23 7.08 -5.61
N HIS A 177 -8.41 8.11 -5.36
CA HIS A 177 -7.87 9.05 -6.34
C HIS A 177 -6.36 8.95 -6.54
N ASP A 178 -5.66 8.13 -5.75
CA ASP A 178 -4.26 7.73 -5.96
C ASP A 178 -4.16 6.42 -6.75
N ALA A 179 -4.88 6.32 -7.84
CA ALA A 179 -4.26 5.77 -9.03
C ALA A 179 -3.10 6.75 -9.28
N SER A 180 -1.98 6.48 -8.59
CA SER A 180 -0.84 7.37 -8.60
C SER A 180 -0.59 7.72 -10.07
N MET A 181 -0.28 8.97 -10.37
CA MET A 181 0.16 9.36 -11.72
C MET A 181 1.32 8.47 -12.23
N LEU A 182 1.86 7.61 -11.36
CA LEU A 182 2.88 6.61 -11.64
C LEU A 182 2.29 5.26 -12.09
N ASP A 183 1.04 4.89 -11.70
CA ASP A 183 0.46 3.61 -12.07
C ASP A 183 -0.16 3.59 -13.46
N VAL A 184 -0.56 4.75 -13.99
CA VAL A 184 -1.03 4.92 -15.36
C VAL A 184 -0.41 6.17 -15.98
N LEU A 185 0.45 5.98 -16.95
CA LEU A 185 1.07 7.06 -17.73
C LEU A 185 0.57 7.01 -19.17
N LYS A 186 -0.12 8.06 -19.61
CA LYS A 186 -0.52 8.17 -21.01
C LYS A 186 0.67 8.51 -21.90
N ARG A 187 0.99 7.64 -22.87
CA ARG A 187 2.04 7.81 -23.86
C ARG A 187 1.45 7.86 -25.27
N GLY A 188 1.09 9.05 -25.72
CA GLY A 188 0.41 9.22 -27.02
C GLY A 188 -0.96 8.55 -27.04
N SER A 189 -1.14 7.52 -27.89
CA SER A 189 -2.36 6.70 -27.96
C SER A 189 -2.36 5.49 -27.05
N SER A 190 -1.27 5.24 -26.30
CA SER A 190 -1.09 4.09 -25.43
C SER A 190 -1.07 4.52 -23.98
N TRP A 191 -1.31 3.55 -23.06
CA TRP A 191 -1.23 3.75 -21.62
C TRP A 191 -0.23 2.77 -21.04
N ASP A 192 0.76 3.28 -20.32
CA ASP A 192 1.71 2.50 -19.53
C ASP A 192 1.10 2.31 -18.13
N CYS A 193 0.69 1.09 -17.82
CA CYS A 193 -0.11 0.75 -16.65
C CYS A 193 0.63 -0.20 -15.72
N SER A 194 0.40 -0.08 -14.40
CA SER A 194 0.81 -1.09 -13.45
C SER A 194 -0.01 -2.38 -13.65
N GLY A 195 0.66 -3.53 -13.56
CA GLY A 195 0.00 -4.84 -13.60
C GLY A 195 -0.89 -5.12 -12.38
N GLN A 196 -0.77 -4.33 -11.32
CA GLN A 196 -1.54 -4.49 -10.09
C GLN A 196 -2.88 -3.74 -10.10
N LEU A 197 -3.12 -2.90 -11.12
CA LEU A 197 -4.37 -2.16 -11.25
C LEU A 197 -5.58 -3.10 -11.29
N ARG A 198 -6.60 -2.75 -10.52
CA ARG A 198 -7.88 -3.44 -10.54
C ARG A 198 -8.72 -2.99 -11.74
N ARG A 199 -9.79 -3.74 -12.00
CA ARG A 199 -10.70 -3.49 -13.13
C ARG A 199 -11.24 -2.07 -13.17
N ASP A 200 -11.76 -1.57 -12.05
CA ASP A 200 -12.32 -0.23 -11.88
C ASP A 200 -11.27 0.88 -12.10
N GLU A 201 -10.06 0.69 -11.60
CA GLU A 201 -8.93 1.60 -11.77
C GLU A 201 -8.49 1.69 -13.25
N VAL A 202 -8.38 0.53 -13.93
CA VAL A 202 -8.04 0.49 -15.36
C VAL A 202 -9.12 1.17 -16.21
N VAL A 203 -10.39 0.92 -15.93
CA VAL A 203 -11.53 1.56 -16.63
C VAL A 203 -11.50 3.07 -16.46
N SER A 204 -11.29 3.54 -15.23
CA SER A 204 -11.26 4.98 -14.92
C SER A 204 -10.14 5.70 -15.64
N ALA A 205 -8.96 5.04 -15.76
CA ALA A 205 -7.78 5.65 -16.33
C ALA A 205 -7.68 5.53 -17.85
N THR A 206 -8.17 4.42 -18.44
CA THR A 206 -7.91 4.06 -19.85
C THR A 206 -9.13 3.91 -20.71
N THR A 207 -10.33 3.79 -20.14
CA THR A 207 -11.57 3.35 -20.80
C THR A 207 -11.57 1.88 -21.24
N TYR A 208 -10.54 1.10 -20.90
CA TYR A 208 -10.49 -0.33 -21.17
C TYR A 208 -11.28 -1.10 -20.11
N LEU A 209 -12.36 -1.76 -20.52
CA LEU A 209 -13.19 -2.60 -19.68
C LEU A 209 -12.84 -4.06 -19.92
N PHE A 210 -12.05 -4.68 -19.05
CA PHE A 210 -11.81 -6.10 -19.14
C PHE A 210 -12.90 -6.93 -18.41
N PRO A 211 -13.10 -8.22 -18.81
CA PRO A 211 -14.16 -9.06 -18.29
C PRO A 211 -14.10 -9.24 -16.78
N ASP A 212 -15.27 -9.25 -16.14
CA ASP A 212 -15.39 -9.64 -14.75
C ASP A 212 -15.30 -11.17 -14.64
N ASN A 213 -14.32 -11.66 -13.89
CA ASN A 213 -14.10 -13.10 -13.73
C ASN A 213 -13.51 -13.39 -12.34
N GLN A 214 -14.07 -14.38 -11.66
CA GLN A 214 -13.61 -14.82 -10.33
C GLN A 214 -12.17 -15.38 -10.31
N SER A 215 -11.54 -15.55 -11.47
CA SER A 215 -10.18 -16.09 -11.58
C SER A 215 -9.08 -15.03 -11.48
N PHE A 216 -9.42 -13.75 -11.57
CA PHE A 216 -8.47 -12.64 -11.50
C PHE A 216 -9.14 -11.32 -11.12
N ASP A 217 -8.44 -10.51 -10.32
CA ASP A 217 -8.92 -9.19 -9.84
C ASP A 217 -8.12 -8.03 -10.43
N THR A 218 -6.94 -8.31 -11.03
CA THR A 218 -6.01 -7.30 -11.52
C THR A 218 -5.69 -7.47 -13.00
N LEU A 219 -5.18 -6.41 -13.62
CA LEU A 219 -4.72 -6.42 -15.02
C LEU A 219 -3.65 -7.50 -15.26
N GLY A 220 -2.68 -7.63 -14.36
CA GLY A 220 -1.67 -8.67 -14.43
C GLY A 220 -2.25 -10.08 -14.30
N GLY A 221 -3.26 -10.25 -13.44
CA GLY A 221 -4.00 -11.49 -13.30
C GLY A 221 -4.74 -11.89 -14.59
N LEU A 222 -5.42 -10.95 -15.24
CA LEU A 222 -6.06 -11.15 -16.55
C LEU A 222 -5.04 -11.61 -17.60
N ILE A 223 -3.87 -10.94 -17.68
CA ILE A 223 -2.83 -11.26 -18.66
C ILE A 223 -2.29 -12.68 -18.44
N MET A 224 -1.96 -13.03 -17.18
CA MET A 224 -1.49 -14.38 -16.83
C MET A 224 -2.55 -15.44 -17.12
N TRP A 225 -3.81 -15.17 -16.79
CA TRP A 225 -4.93 -16.07 -17.10
C TRP A 225 -5.06 -16.30 -18.61
N LYS A 226 -4.96 -15.25 -19.42
CA LYS A 226 -5.06 -15.31 -20.88
C LYS A 226 -3.89 -16.06 -21.51
N LEU A 227 -2.67 -15.87 -21.01
CA LEU A 227 -1.46 -16.56 -21.49
C LEU A 227 -1.36 -18.01 -21.03
N GLY A 228 -2.00 -18.37 -19.90
CA GLY A 228 -1.92 -19.70 -19.28
C GLY A 228 -0.51 -20.06 -18.76
N ARG A 229 0.39 -19.08 -18.67
CA ARG A 229 1.76 -19.22 -18.16
C ARG A 229 2.24 -17.95 -17.49
N ILE A 230 3.35 -18.04 -16.77
CA ILE A 230 4.08 -16.86 -16.31
C ILE A 230 4.68 -16.17 -17.53
N PRO A 231 4.39 -14.89 -17.76
CA PRO A 231 4.90 -14.15 -18.92
C PRO A 231 6.36 -13.76 -18.75
N GLU A 232 6.95 -13.32 -19.87
CA GLU A 232 8.28 -12.72 -19.93
C GLU A 232 8.19 -11.27 -20.44
N GLU A 233 9.21 -10.45 -20.13
CA GLU A 233 9.27 -9.09 -20.66
C GLU A 233 9.33 -9.12 -22.20
N GLY A 234 8.48 -8.30 -22.81
CA GLY A 234 8.31 -8.25 -24.25
C GLY A 234 7.19 -9.13 -24.81
N ASP A 235 6.54 -9.97 -23.99
CA ASP A 235 5.35 -10.71 -24.43
C ASP A 235 4.25 -9.74 -24.86
N GLU A 236 3.59 -10.10 -25.97
CA GLU A 236 2.49 -9.32 -26.55
C GLU A 236 1.24 -10.20 -26.73
N LEU A 237 0.07 -9.65 -26.44
CA LEU A 237 -1.20 -10.33 -26.62
C LEU A 237 -2.35 -9.35 -26.81
N ASP A 238 -3.41 -9.83 -27.45
CA ASP A 238 -4.67 -9.07 -27.51
C ASP A 238 -5.56 -9.44 -26.34
N LEU A 239 -6.06 -8.43 -25.65
CA LEU A 239 -6.88 -8.58 -24.45
C LEU A 239 -8.37 -8.63 -24.82
N PRO A 240 -9.15 -9.48 -24.12
CA PRO A 240 -10.60 -9.48 -24.25
C PRO A 240 -11.16 -8.17 -23.70
N CYS A 241 -12.14 -7.59 -24.39
CA CYS A 241 -12.89 -6.41 -23.95
C CYS A 241 -14.35 -6.76 -23.78
N GLU A 242 -14.99 -6.35 -22.68
CA GLU A 242 -16.45 -6.38 -22.58
C GLU A 242 -17.02 -5.23 -23.39
N THR A 243 -17.71 -5.56 -24.47
CA THR A 243 -18.46 -4.58 -25.25
C THR A 243 -19.72 -4.25 -24.47
N GLN A 244 -19.72 -3.19 -23.67
CA GLN A 244 -20.94 -2.69 -23.06
C GLN A 244 -21.67 -1.73 -23.97
N MET A 245 -22.80 -2.21 -24.52
CA MET A 245 -24.10 -1.54 -24.75
C MET A 245 -24.09 -0.06 -25.15
N LEU A 246 -23.31 0.32 -26.14
CA LEU A 246 -23.67 1.43 -27.02
C LEU A 246 -23.66 0.87 -28.43
N GLU A 247 -24.84 0.74 -29.05
CA GLU A 247 -25.05 0.14 -30.37
C GLU A 247 -24.25 0.79 -31.51
N ASP A 248 -23.49 1.85 -31.23
CA ASP A 248 -22.68 2.61 -32.19
C ASP A 248 -21.17 2.73 -31.79
N SER A 249 -20.68 1.97 -30.84
CA SER A 249 -19.24 2.02 -30.48
C SER A 249 -18.43 1.10 -31.39
N PRO A 250 -17.37 1.58 -32.06
CA PRO A 250 -16.51 0.73 -32.86
C PRO A 250 -15.87 -0.35 -31.98
N ASP A 251 -15.80 -1.58 -32.47
CA ASP A 251 -15.10 -2.70 -31.82
C ASP A 251 -13.61 -2.33 -31.62
N ILE A 252 -13.28 -1.80 -30.45
CA ILE A 252 -11.89 -1.46 -30.09
C ILE A 252 -11.25 -2.72 -29.54
N GLN A 253 -10.23 -3.21 -30.21
CA GLN A 253 -9.36 -4.27 -29.69
C GLN A 253 -8.25 -3.63 -28.87
N TRP A 254 -7.92 -4.24 -27.71
CA TRP A 254 -6.85 -3.78 -26.86
C TRP A 254 -5.65 -4.71 -26.98
N HIS A 255 -4.53 -4.12 -27.37
CA HIS A 255 -3.26 -4.80 -27.45
C HIS A 255 -2.41 -4.48 -26.22
N CYS A 256 -1.85 -5.51 -25.61
CA CYS A 256 -1.01 -5.41 -24.41
C CYS A 256 0.40 -5.89 -24.74
N ARG A 257 1.39 -5.13 -24.28
CA ARG A 257 2.79 -5.55 -24.26
C ARG A 257 3.33 -5.45 -22.84
N ILE A 258 3.95 -6.50 -22.33
CA ILE A 258 4.60 -6.52 -21.02
C ILE A 258 5.93 -5.79 -21.12
N THR A 259 6.09 -4.70 -20.36
CA THR A 259 7.30 -3.86 -20.41
C THR A 259 8.25 -4.12 -19.27
N HIS A 260 7.75 -4.58 -18.11
CA HIS A 260 8.57 -4.90 -16.96
C HIS A 260 7.96 -6.00 -16.08
N MET A 261 8.85 -6.87 -15.55
CA MET A 261 8.49 -7.95 -14.61
C MET A 261 9.23 -7.76 -13.29
N ASP A 262 8.53 -7.96 -12.16
CA ASP A 262 9.12 -8.07 -10.83
C ASP A 262 9.07 -9.53 -10.37
N GLY A 263 10.15 -10.28 -10.63
CA GLY A 263 10.21 -11.70 -10.40
C GLY A 263 9.19 -12.49 -11.23
N ARG A 264 8.12 -12.97 -10.60
CA ARG A 264 7.02 -13.69 -11.26
C ARG A 264 5.77 -12.84 -11.48
N ARG A 265 5.80 -11.59 -11.07
CA ARG A 265 4.69 -10.64 -11.11
C ARG A 265 4.90 -9.69 -12.28
N ILE A 266 3.80 -9.37 -12.98
CA ILE A 266 3.80 -8.29 -13.98
C ILE A 266 3.82 -6.97 -13.22
N ASP A 267 4.85 -6.17 -13.44
CA ASP A 267 4.98 -4.84 -12.86
C ASP A 267 4.39 -3.77 -13.78
N ARG A 268 4.79 -3.75 -15.06
CA ARG A 268 4.34 -2.74 -16.02
C ARG A 268 3.89 -3.35 -17.34
N VAL A 269 2.81 -2.78 -17.91
CA VAL A 269 2.27 -3.15 -19.21
C VAL A 269 1.91 -1.91 -20.03
N LEU A 270 2.11 -2.00 -21.34
CA LEU A 270 1.69 -0.99 -22.28
C LEU A 270 0.39 -1.44 -22.95
N LEU A 271 -0.71 -0.73 -22.69
CA LEU A 271 -2.02 -0.94 -23.32
C LEU A 271 -2.18 -0.01 -24.50
N THR A 272 -2.54 -0.56 -25.66
CA THR A 272 -2.75 0.21 -26.87
C THR A 272 -4.10 -0.16 -27.51
N PRO A 273 -5.04 0.79 -27.71
CA PRO A 273 -6.25 0.53 -28.44
C PRO A 273 -5.94 0.39 -29.94
N ARG A 274 -6.45 -0.66 -30.56
CA ARG A 274 -6.38 -0.89 -31.99
C ARG A 274 -7.79 -0.80 -32.57
N HIS A 275 -7.99 0.08 -33.51
CA HIS A 275 -9.21 0.08 -34.31
C HIS A 275 -9.14 -1.09 -35.30
N PRO A 276 -10.21 -1.88 -35.50
CA PRO A 276 -10.22 -2.91 -36.50
C PRO A 276 -9.97 -2.24 -37.87
N VAL A 277 -8.96 -2.71 -38.58
CA VAL A 277 -8.72 -2.31 -39.95
C VAL A 277 -9.92 -2.83 -40.75
N SER A 278 -10.77 -1.92 -41.24
CA SER A 278 -11.80 -2.29 -42.19
C SER A 278 -11.12 -2.93 -43.41
N SER A 279 -11.23 -4.25 -43.55
CA SER A 279 -10.84 -4.95 -44.75
C SER A 279 -11.70 -4.44 -45.90
N SER A 280 -11.21 -3.44 -46.64
CA SER A 280 -11.77 -3.09 -47.91
C SER A 280 -11.57 -4.28 -48.85
N SER A 281 -12.63 -5.03 -49.04
CA SER A 281 -12.76 -6.01 -50.08
C SER A 281 -12.59 -5.31 -51.43
N SER A 282 -11.42 -5.50 -52.02
CA SER A 282 -11.24 -5.33 -53.46
C SER A 282 -11.92 -6.52 -54.17
N GLU A 283 -13.20 -6.40 -54.44
CA GLU A 283 -13.84 -7.11 -55.56
C GLU A 283 -13.49 -6.36 -56.84
N GLU A 284 -12.42 -6.78 -57.47
CA GLU A 284 -12.20 -6.49 -58.89
C GLU A 284 -13.06 -7.45 -59.71
N LYS A 285 -13.97 -6.86 -60.48
CA LYS A 285 -14.73 -7.54 -61.55
C LYS A 285 -13.80 -7.94 -62.66
N GLN A 286 -13.96 -9.16 -63.15
CA GLN A 286 -14.03 -9.48 -64.55
C GLN A 286 -15.13 -10.53 -64.79
#